data_215b547075f7f5f3f41f4c6700818cf5
#
_entry.id   215b547075f7f5f3f41f4c6700818cf5
#
_cell.length_a   1.000
_cell.length_b   1.000
_cell.length_c   1.000
_cell.angle_alpha   90.00
_cell.angle_beta   90.00
_cell.angle_gamma   90.00
#
_symmetry.space_group_name_H-M   'P 1'
#
loop_
_entity.id
_entity.type
_entity.pdbx_description
1 polymer ?
#
loop_
_entity_poly.entity_id
_entity_poly.type
_entity_poly.pdbx_seq_one_letter_code
_entity_poly.pdbx_strand_id
1 'polypeptide(L)'
;MRIPRLLRQTLLLAACSLAALVAAAATPPMQVPDTIAQRAAACIACHGREGASTDGGYFPRLSGKPEGYLFNQLLSFRDGRRFNADMTHMVQHLSDAYLRELAAYFAGLDLPYPAIPAATDASPEMLARGRALVFQGDAARGIPACVQCHGQALTGVQPGIPGLLGLPRLYLSSQLGAWLTNDRHALAPDCMAEVGKKLSTADINAVTSWLALQPMPADTRPLAALPGPLPTPCSAMNR
;
A
#
# COMPACT_ATOMS: atom_id res chain seq x y z
N MET A 1 76.95 7.92 15.33
CA MET A 1 76.59 7.81 13.91
C MET A 1 75.28 8.56 13.67
N ARG A 2 75.26 9.73 13.02
CA ARG A 2 74.05 10.56 12.83
C ARG A 2 73.40 10.16 11.52
N ILE A 3 72.17 9.66 11.59
CA ILE A 3 71.34 9.30 10.42
C ILE A 3 71.09 10.54 9.58
N PRO A 4 71.39 10.52 8.25
CA PRO A 4 71.16 11.67 7.37
C PRO A 4 69.68 12.11 7.37
N ARG A 5 69.43 13.41 7.30
CA ARG A 5 68.07 14.00 7.34
C ARG A 5 67.14 13.40 6.28
N LEU A 6 67.64 13.11 5.08
CA LEU A 6 66.85 12.47 4.02
C LEU A 6 66.34 11.07 4.42
N LEU A 7 67.19 10.24 5.06
CA LEU A 7 66.78 8.91 5.50
C LEU A 7 65.74 8.93 6.60
N ARG A 8 65.75 9.95 7.46
CA ARG A 8 64.72 10.18 8.47
C ARG A 8 63.36 10.58 7.88
N GLN A 9 63.39 11.40 6.83
CA GLN A 9 62.14 11.84 6.16
C GLN A 9 61.50 10.73 5.37
N THR A 10 62.26 9.87 4.69
CA THR A 10 61.73 8.72 3.96
C THR A 10 61.16 7.65 4.91
N LEU A 11 61.79 7.40 6.05
CA LEU A 11 61.29 6.48 7.07
C LEU A 11 59.96 6.97 7.72
N LEU A 12 59.86 8.29 7.96
CA LEU A 12 58.61 8.87 8.50
C LEU A 12 57.45 8.81 7.50
N LEU A 13 57.71 9.09 6.23
CA LEU A 13 56.71 8.99 5.17
C LEU A 13 56.23 7.53 4.95
N ALA A 14 57.14 6.57 4.98
CA ALA A 14 56.81 5.14 4.87
C ALA A 14 55.99 4.64 6.07
N ALA A 15 56.34 5.11 7.29
CA ALA A 15 55.59 4.76 8.50
C ALA A 15 54.16 5.34 8.50
N CYS A 16 53.98 6.60 8.04
CA CYS A 16 52.67 7.21 7.90
C CYS A 16 51.80 6.53 6.84
N SER A 17 52.40 6.12 5.72
CA SER A 17 51.66 5.37 4.67
C SER A 17 51.22 3.97 5.13
N LEU A 18 52.07 3.29 5.90
CA LEU A 18 51.71 1.96 6.47
C LEU A 18 50.61 2.09 7.52
N ALA A 19 50.65 3.12 8.36
CA ALA A 19 49.63 3.39 9.36
C ALA A 19 48.25 3.72 8.72
N ALA A 20 48.24 4.46 7.60
CA ALA A 20 47.02 4.76 6.86
C ALA A 20 46.40 3.54 6.19
N LEU A 21 47.21 2.60 5.69
CA LEU A 21 46.75 1.32 5.12
C LEU A 21 46.15 0.38 6.18
N VAL A 22 46.73 0.34 7.37
CA VAL A 22 46.19 -0.48 8.47
C VAL A 22 44.90 0.11 9.03
N ALA A 23 44.77 1.43 9.10
CA ALA A 23 43.54 2.09 9.54
C ALA A 23 42.35 1.87 8.56
N ALA A 24 42.64 1.85 7.25
CA ALA A 24 41.60 1.56 6.23
C ALA A 24 41.10 0.10 6.25
N ALA A 25 41.91 -0.84 6.73
CA ALA A 25 41.55 -2.25 6.86
C ALA A 25 40.78 -2.58 8.16
N ALA A 26 40.66 -1.65 9.09
CA ALA A 26 40.14 -1.91 10.43
C ALA A 26 38.68 -1.49 10.66
N THR A 27 37.99 -0.92 9.65
CA THR A 27 36.54 -0.66 9.76
C THR A 27 35.78 -1.94 9.49
N PRO A 28 35.14 -2.55 10.51
CA PRO A 28 34.28 -3.71 10.25
C PRO A 28 33.18 -3.31 9.27
N PRO A 29 32.80 -4.18 8.34
CA PRO A 29 31.69 -3.91 7.45
C PRO A 29 30.45 -3.59 8.30
N MET A 30 29.75 -2.50 7.94
CA MET A 30 28.51 -2.13 8.60
C MET A 30 27.51 -3.26 8.40
N GLN A 31 27.19 -3.97 9.48
CA GLN A 31 26.15 -5.01 9.44
C GLN A 31 24.80 -4.37 9.60
N VAL A 32 24.00 -4.40 8.55
CA VAL A 32 22.58 -4.00 8.61
C VAL A 32 21.81 -5.19 9.19
N PRO A 33 21.07 -5.02 10.30
CA PRO A 33 20.28 -6.09 10.87
C PRO A 33 19.27 -6.63 9.84
N ASP A 34 19.21 -7.93 9.62
CA ASP A 34 18.21 -8.56 8.77
C ASP A 34 16.89 -8.73 9.53
N THR A 35 16.11 -7.66 9.59
CA THR A 35 14.79 -7.62 10.19
C THR A 35 13.73 -7.29 9.14
N ILE A 36 12.47 -7.70 9.39
CA ILE A 36 11.38 -7.36 8.46
C ILE A 36 11.18 -5.84 8.35
N ALA A 37 11.39 -5.08 9.42
CA ALA A 37 11.34 -3.63 9.38
C ALA A 37 12.42 -3.04 8.45
N GLN A 38 13.64 -3.60 8.48
CA GLN A 38 14.71 -3.20 7.58
C GLN A 38 14.40 -3.57 6.11
N ARG A 39 13.85 -4.75 5.88
CA ARG A 39 13.40 -5.17 4.53
C ARG A 39 12.27 -4.29 4.00
N ALA A 40 11.36 -3.84 4.87
CA ALA A 40 10.27 -2.93 4.52
C ALA A 40 10.71 -1.48 4.30
N ALA A 41 11.96 -1.11 4.63
CA ALA A 41 12.46 0.26 4.51
C ALA A 41 12.37 0.82 3.08
N ALA A 42 12.56 -0.01 2.06
CA ALA A 42 12.40 0.38 0.66
C ALA A 42 10.97 0.82 0.30
N CYS A 43 9.96 0.26 0.97
CA CYS A 43 8.55 0.57 0.72
C CYS A 43 8.15 1.94 1.30
N ILE A 44 8.74 2.33 2.44
CA ILE A 44 8.38 3.57 3.16
C ILE A 44 8.82 4.84 2.42
N ALA A 45 9.77 4.76 1.50
CA ALA A 45 10.20 5.89 0.68
C ALA A 45 9.03 6.51 -0.12
N CYS A 46 8.09 5.68 -0.59
CA CYS A 46 6.90 6.11 -1.31
C CYS A 46 5.64 6.04 -0.44
N HIS A 47 5.49 4.99 0.37
CA HIS A 47 4.27 4.76 1.17
C HIS A 47 4.27 5.47 2.53
N GLY A 48 5.26 6.32 2.79
CA GLY A 48 5.39 7.06 4.04
C GLY A 48 5.90 6.19 5.20
N ARG A 49 6.24 6.85 6.30
CA ARG A 49 6.76 6.19 7.49
C ARG A 49 5.83 5.03 7.91
N GLU A 50 6.40 3.84 8.03
CA GLU A 50 5.69 2.61 8.39
C GLU A 50 4.45 2.31 7.51
N GLY A 51 4.44 2.83 6.27
CA GLY A 51 3.31 2.64 5.35
C GLY A 51 2.06 3.45 5.71
N ALA A 52 2.19 4.55 6.45
CA ALA A 52 1.07 5.40 6.85
C ALA A 52 0.43 6.19 5.71
N SER A 53 1.04 6.22 4.52
CA SER A 53 0.77 7.11 3.39
C SER A 53 1.56 8.42 3.47
N THR A 54 1.60 9.16 2.37
CA THR A 54 2.20 10.49 2.26
C THR A 54 1.14 11.52 1.88
N ASP A 55 1.43 12.79 2.11
CA ASP A 55 0.52 13.90 1.79
C ASP A 55 0.29 14.10 0.28
N GLY A 56 1.09 13.43 -0.57
CA GLY A 56 1.04 13.54 -2.02
C GLY A 56 -0.19 12.92 -2.70
N GLY A 57 -1.11 12.32 -1.96
CA GLY A 57 -2.43 11.89 -2.44
C GLY A 57 -2.48 10.69 -3.39
N TYR A 58 -1.34 10.15 -3.82
CA TYR A 58 -1.27 9.03 -4.78
C TYR A 58 -0.86 7.70 -4.15
N PHE A 59 0.09 7.72 -3.23
CA PHE A 59 0.59 6.50 -2.60
C PHE A 59 -0.35 6.03 -1.48
N PRO A 60 -0.90 4.79 -1.56
CA PRO A 60 -1.87 4.33 -0.58
C PRO A 60 -1.21 3.99 0.75
N ARG A 61 -1.99 4.11 1.82
CA ARG A 61 -1.68 3.52 3.11
C ARG A 61 -1.61 2.00 3.01
N LEU A 62 -0.57 1.41 3.61
CA LEU A 62 -0.36 -0.04 3.73
C LEU A 62 -0.77 -0.55 5.10
N SER A 63 -0.43 0.21 6.17
CA SER A 63 -0.61 -0.17 7.57
C SER A 63 -2.06 -0.51 7.91
N GLY A 64 -2.26 -1.62 8.62
CA GLY A 64 -3.56 -2.06 9.13
C GLY A 64 -4.53 -2.61 8.08
N LYS A 65 -4.09 -2.80 6.83
CA LYS A 65 -4.92 -3.49 5.82
C LYS A 65 -4.84 -5.00 6.02
N PRO A 66 -5.88 -5.76 5.60
CA PRO A 66 -5.84 -7.22 5.69
C PRO A 66 -4.58 -7.80 5.04
N GLU A 67 -3.94 -8.75 5.71
CA GLU A 67 -2.71 -9.39 5.22
C GLU A 67 -2.90 -10.02 3.84
N GLY A 68 -3.96 -10.81 3.67
CA GLY A 68 -4.26 -11.45 2.39
C GLY A 68 -4.51 -10.44 1.27
N TYR A 69 -5.11 -9.27 1.58
CA TYR A 69 -5.22 -8.19 0.60
C TYR A 69 -3.84 -7.67 0.19
N LEU A 70 -2.97 -7.33 1.13
CA LEU A 70 -1.63 -6.82 0.83
C LEU A 70 -0.83 -7.83 0.02
N PHE A 71 -0.83 -9.10 0.44
CA PHE A 71 -0.16 -10.17 -0.27
C PHE A 71 -0.67 -10.32 -1.71
N ASN A 72 -2.00 -10.34 -1.91
CA ASN A 72 -2.61 -10.42 -3.23
C ASN A 72 -2.27 -9.22 -4.12
N GLN A 73 -2.11 -8.01 -3.55
CA GLN A 73 -1.68 -6.85 -4.32
C GLN A 73 -0.22 -6.94 -4.77
N LEU A 74 0.68 -7.37 -3.88
CA LEU A 74 2.09 -7.59 -4.21
C LEU A 74 2.25 -8.64 -5.32
N LEU A 75 1.55 -9.77 -5.21
CA LEU A 75 1.47 -10.77 -6.27
C LEU A 75 0.89 -10.21 -7.57
N SER A 76 -0.15 -9.38 -7.49
CA SER A 76 -0.80 -8.82 -8.68
C SER A 76 0.12 -7.87 -9.44
N PHE A 77 0.96 -7.09 -8.78
CA PHE A 77 2.00 -6.29 -9.42
C PHE A 77 3.11 -7.15 -10.03
N ARG A 78 3.58 -8.17 -9.31
CA ARG A 78 4.61 -9.08 -9.81
C ARG A 78 4.16 -9.84 -11.05
N ASP A 79 2.95 -10.34 -11.02
CA ASP A 79 2.39 -11.25 -12.05
C ASP A 79 1.61 -10.49 -13.15
N GLY A 80 1.68 -9.16 -13.18
CA GLY A 80 1.12 -8.33 -14.26
C GLY A 80 -0.42 -8.15 -14.25
N ARG A 81 -1.12 -8.58 -13.19
CA ARG A 81 -2.57 -8.35 -13.04
C ARG A 81 -2.91 -6.93 -12.61
N ARG A 82 -1.95 -6.20 -12.09
CA ARG A 82 -2.04 -4.80 -11.71
C ARG A 82 -0.76 -4.11 -12.13
N PHE A 83 -0.88 -3.00 -12.85
CA PHE A 83 0.30 -2.31 -13.34
C PHE A 83 0.57 -1.01 -12.57
N ASN A 84 1.79 -0.82 -12.17
CA ASN A 84 2.46 0.41 -11.81
C ASN A 84 3.96 0.12 -11.93
N ALA A 85 4.69 0.92 -12.72
CA ALA A 85 6.08 0.63 -13.06
C ALA A 85 6.97 0.47 -11.83
N ASP A 86 6.85 1.38 -10.86
CA ASP A 86 7.67 1.35 -9.66
C ASP A 86 7.35 0.13 -8.78
N MET A 87 6.05 -0.15 -8.57
CA MET A 87 5.64 -1.32 -7.78
C MET A 87 6.04 -2.64 -8.45
N THR A 88 5.88 -2.75 -9.78
CA THR A 88 6.33 -3.93 -10.51
C THR A 88 7.84 -4.12 -10.37
N HIS A 89 8.60 -3.04 -10.55
CA HIS A 89 10.06 -3.07 -10.37
C HIS A 89 10.46 -3.54 -8.96
N MET A 90 9.78 -3.03 -7.93
CA MET A 90 10.08 -3.37 -6.54
C MET A 90 9.82 -4.84 -6.19
N VAL A 91 8.84 -5.49 -6.82
CA VAL A 91 8.38 -6.83 -6.38
C VAL A 91 8.69 -7.95 -7.37
N GLN A 92 9.08 -7.66 -8.61
CA GLN A 92 9.20 -8.65 -9.71
C GLN A 92 10.14 -9.83 -9.40
N HIS A 93 11.14 -9.64 -8.54
CA HIS A 93 12.12 -10.67 -8.19
C HIS A 93 11.93 -11.25 -6.79
N LEU A 94 10.89 -10.85 -6.05
CA LEU A 94 10.65 -11.30 -4.70
C LEU A 94 9.85 -12.61 -4.68
N SER A 95 10.24 -13.53 -3.79
CA SER A 95 9.53 -14.80 -3.59
C SER A 95 8.18 -14.58 -2.89
N ASP A 96 7.27 -15.56 -3.03
CA ASP A 96 5.97 -15.54 -2.31
C ASP A 96 6.17 -15.45 -0.79
N ALA A 97 7.18 -16.16 -0.25
CA ALA A 97 7.47 -16.10 1.17
C ALA A 97 7.86 -14.69 1.62
N TYR A 98 8.75 -14.03 0.88
CA TYR A 98 9.18 -12.66 1.17
C TYR A 98 8.01 -11.66 1.05
N LEU A 99 7.19 -11.78 0.02
CA LEU A 99 6.00 -10.93 -0.17
C LEU A 99 4.99 -11.13 0.96
N ARG A 100 4.84 -12.35 1.47
CA ARG A 100 3.96 -12.66 2.61
C ARG A 100 4.47 -12.03 3.91
N GLU A 101 5.78 -12.11 4.19
CA GLU A 101 6.39 -11.45 5.35
C GLU A 101 6.17 -9.93 5.32
N LEU A 102 6.33 -9.29 4.17
CA LEU A 102 6.05 -7.85 4.01
C LEU A 102 4.56 -7.55 4.23
N ALA A 103 3.66 -8.36 3.69
CA ALA A 103 2.22 -8.19 3.89
C ALA A 103 1.82 -8.31 5.36
N ALA A 104 2.32 -9.33 6.05
CA ALA A 104 2.09 -9.54 7.49
C ALA A 104 2.63 -8.38 8.33
N TYR A 105 3.83 -7.89 8.01
CA TYR A 105 4.43 -6.75 8.69
C TYR A 105 3.53 -5.50 8.63
N PHE A 106 3.13 -5.08 7.44
CA PHE A 106 2.28 -3.90 7.28
C PHE A 106 0.86 -4.11 7.82
N ALA A 107 0.32 -5.31 7.73
CA ALA A 107 -1.00 -5.64 8.29
C ALA A 107 -1.02 -5.54 9.82
N GLY A 108 0.08 -5.87 10.48
CA GLY A 108 0.23 -5.80 11.94
C GLY A 108 0.45 -4.38 12.50
N LEU A 109 0.67 -3.37 11.66
CA LEU A 109 0.90 -2.00 12.11
C LEU A 109 -0.42 -1.28 12.38
N ASP A 110 -0.55 -0.73 13.58
CA ASP A 110 -1.68 0.13 13.98
C ASP A 110 -1.20 1.58 14.13
N LEU A 111 -1.42 2.37 13.09
CA LEU A 111 -0.98 3.76 13.02
C LEU A 111 -2.17 4.71 12.88
N PRO A 112 -2.06 5.94 13.38
CA PRO A 112 -3.06 6.97 13.14
C PRO A 112 -3.35 7.16 11.65
N TYR A 113 -4.59 7.47 11.32
CA TYR A 113 -4.97 7.85 9.96
C TYR A 113 -4.71 9.33 9.71
N PRO A 114 -4.45 9.74 8.45
CA PRO A 114 -4.28 11.16 8.13
C PRO A 114 -5.59 11.93 8.39
N ALA A 115 -5.47 13.24 8.58
CA ALA A 115 -6.62 14.11 8.70
C ALA A 115 -7.47 14.09 7.42
N ILE A 116 -8.78 14.28 7.60
CA ILE A 116 -9.71 14.40 6.47
C ILE A 116 -9.44 15.73 5.75
N PRO A 117 -9.52 15.77 4.40
CA PRO A 117 -9.43 17.04 3.67
C PRO A 117 -10.45 18.06 4.17
N ALA A 118 -10.01 19.30 4.38
CA ALA A 118 -10.85 20.36 4.91
C ALA A 118 -11.93 20.85 3.93
N ALA A 119 -11.77 20.60 2.63
CA ALA A 119 -12.68 21.06 1.58
C ALA A 119 -12.78 20.04 0.43
N THR A 120 -13.88 20.13 -0.30
CA THR A 120 -14.12 19.36 -1.52
C THR A 120 -14.71 20.29 -2.59
N ASP A 121 -14.43 19.96 -3.86
CA ASP A 121 -15.05 20.55 -5.04
C ASP A 121 -16.34 19.82 -5.47
N ALA A 122 -16.71 18.75 -4.76
CA ALA A 122 -17.88 17.95 -5.09
C ALA A 122 -19.18 18.66 -4.68
N SER A 123 -20.17 18.65 -5.59
CA SER A 123 -21.50 19.19 -5.29
C SER A 123 -22.26 18.32 -4.27
N PRO A 124 -23.27 18.88 -3.57
CA PRO A 124 -24.13 18.10 -2.68
C PRO A 124 -24.79 16.90 -3.37
N GLU A 125 -25.22 17.04 -4.62
CA GLU A 125 -25.86 16.00 -5.41
C GLU A 125 -24.86 14.87 -5.72
N MET A 126 -23.60 15.21 -6.07
CA MET A 126 -22.54 14.25 -6.29
C MET A 126 -22.26 13.46 -5.01
N LEU A 127 -22.17 14.13 -3.87
CA LEU A 127 -21.95 13.47 -2.57
C LEU A 127 -23.13 12.59 -2.17
N ALA A 128 -24.38 13.03 -2.41
CA ALA A 128 -25.58 12.23 -2.17
C ALA A 128 -25.60 10.96 -3.04
N ARG A 129 -25.22 11.06 -4.34
CA ARG A 129 -25.08 9.90 -5.23
C ARG A 129 -24.00 8.96 -4.75
N GLY A 130 -22.83 9.48 -4.35
CA GLY A 130 -21.74 8.65 -3.79
C GLY A 130 -22.18 7.88 -2.56
N ARG A 131 -22.85 8.55 -1.60
CA ARG A 131 -23.42 7.93 -0.41
C ARG A 131 -24.43 6.83 -0.75
N ALA A 132 -25.34 7.09 -1.70
CA ALA A 132 -26.33 6.10 -2.12
C ALA A 132 -25.68 4.84 -2.68
N LEU A 133 -24.68 4.97 -3.56
CA LEU A 133 -23.94 3.84 -4.09
C LEU A 133 -23.21 3.05 -3.00
N VAL A 134 -22.61 3.74 -2.03
CA VAL A 134 -21.88 3.08 -0.93
C VAL A 134 -22.80 2.24 -0.06
N PHE A 135 -23.98 2.75 0.32
CA PHE A 135 -24.87 2.09 1.29
C PHE A 135 -26.01 1.32 0.68
N GLN A 136 -26.43 1.64 -0.55
CA GLN A 136 -27.62 1.06 -1.19
C GLN A 136 -27.28 0.34 -2.49
N GLY A 137 -26.15 0.73 -3.15
CA GLY A 137 -25.83 0.24 -4.49
C GLY A 137 -26.77 0.81 -5.57
N ASP A 138 -26.93 0.04 -6.65
CA ASP A 138 -27.86 0.33 -7.74
C ASP A 138 -28.37 -0.99 -8.31
N ALA A 139 -29.49 -1.48 -7.76
CA ALA A 139 -30.06 -2.77 -8.10
C ALA A 139 -30.46 -2.86 -9.58
N ALA A 140 -30.92 -1.76 -10.17
CA ALA A 140 -31.32 -1.73 -11.58
C ALA A 140 -30.13 -1.99 -12.53
N ARG A 141 -28.91 -1.62 -12.11
CA ARG A 141 -27.68 -1.89 -12.86
C ARG A 141 -26.90 -3.09 -12.31
N GLY A 142 -27.43 -3.77 -11.29
CA GLY A 142 -26.76 -4.88 -10.63
C GLY A 142 -25.47 -4.48 -9.93
N ILE A 143 -25.40 -3.27 -9.36
CA ILE A 143 -24.28 -2.77 -8.56
C ILE A 143 -24.60 -3.01 -7.09
N PRO A 144 -23.88 -3.89 -6.38
CA PRO A 144 -24.07 -4.09 -4.95
C PRO A 144 -23.61 -2.86 -4.16
N ALA A 145 -24.15 -2.66 -2.96
CA ALA A 145 -23.65 -1.64 -2.05
C ALA A 145 -22.20 -1.96 -1.61
N CYS A 146 -21.33 -0.97 -1.55
CA CYS A 146 -19.93 -1.16 -1.16
C CYS A 146 -19.81 -1.79 0.24
N VAL A 147 -20.69 -1.40 1.17
CA VAL A 147 -20.72 -1.93 2.54
C VAL A 147 -21.02 -3.43 2.61
N GLN A 148 -21.66 -4.03 1.60
CA GLN A 148 -21.96 -5.47 1.59
C GLN A 148 -20.70 -6.34 1.53
N CYS A 149 -19.62 -5.82 0.93
CA CYS A 149 -18.33 -6.51 0.84
C CYS A 149 -17.28 -5.88 1.75
N HIS A 150 -17.21 -4.54 1.79
CA HIS A 150 -16.15 -3.82 2.53
C HIS A 150 -16.46 -3.58 4.01
N GLY A 151 -17.58 -4.16 4.51
CA GLY A 151 -18.07 -4.00 5.88
C GLY A 151 -18.84 -2.71 6.11
N GLN A 152 -19.75 -2.71 7.10
CA GLN A 152 -20.61 -1.55 7.39
C GLN A 152 -19.82 -0.29 7.76
N ALA A 153 -18.71 -0.46 8.46
CA ALA A 153 -17.79 0.63 8.81
C ALA A 153 -16.78 0.96 7.70
N LEU A 154 -16.81 0.26 6.56
CA LEU A 154 -15.87 0.43 5.44
C LEU A 154 -14.38 0.27 5.81
N THR A 155 -14.09 -0.42 6.91
CA THR A 155 -12.72 -0.71 7.38
C THR A 155 -12.10 -1.95 6.72
N GLY A 156 -12.89 -2.69 5.95
CA GLY A 156 -12.47 -3.94 5.28
C GLY A 156 -12.87 -5.19 6.05
N VAL A 157 -12.55 -6.35 5.48
CA VAL A 157 -12.88 -7.68 6.02
C VAL A 157 -11.72 -8.64 5.79
N GLN A 158 -11.36 -9.41 6.81
CA GLN A 158 -10.37 -10.48 6.68
C GLN A 158 -10.88 -11.60 5.78
N PRO A 159 -10.01 -12.34 5.08
CA PRO A 159 -8.57 -12.12 5.02
C PRO A 159 -8.16 -11.10 3.95
N GLY A 160 -9.00 -10.72 2.98
CA GLY A 160 -8.52 -10.07 1.77
C GLY A 160 -9.33 -8.92 1.19
N ILE A 161 -10.36 -8.42 1.89
CA ILE A 161 -11.14 -7.25 1.42
C ILE A 161 -10.66 -5.99 2.14
N PRO A 162 -10.14 -4.98 1.41
CA PRO A 162 -9.56 -3.79 2.02
C PRO A 162 -10.61 -2.82 2.56
N GLY A 163 -10.24 -2.01 3.55
CA GLY A 163 -10.98 -0.80 3.92
C GLY A 163 -10.92 0.25 2.81
N LEU A 164 -11.95 1.07 2.75
CA LEU A 164 -12.11 2.14 1.75
C LEU A 164 -11.90 3.54 2.33
N LEU A 165 -11.91 3.69 3.66
CA LEU A 165 -11.72 4.97 4.34
C LEU A 165 -10.24 5.31 4.53
N GLY A 166 -9.94 6.59 4.75
CA GLY A 166 -8.59 7.09 4.95
C GLY A 166 -7.68 6.96 3.72
N LEU A 167 -8.25 6.84 2.53
CA LEU A 167 -7.55 6.78 1.26
C LEU A 167 -7.76 8.07 0.46
N PRO A 168 -6.72 8.58 -0.21
CA PRO A 168 -6.84 9.74 -1.07
C PRO A 168 -7.85 9.53 -2.21
N ARG A 169 -8.66 10.56 -2.52
CA ARG A 169 -9.63 10.50 -3.63
C ARG A 169 -8.98 10.09 -4.95
N LEU A 170 -7.83 10.67 -5.27
CA LEU A 170 -7.12 10.39 -6.51
C LEU A 170 -6.73 8.90 -6.60
N TYR A 171 -6.25 8.33 -5.50
CA TYR A 171 -5.94 6.90 -5.45
C TYR A 171 -7.20 6.04 -5.66
N LEU A 172 -8.30 6.33 -4.95
CA LEU A 172 -9.56 5.60 -5.10
C LEU A 172 -10.08 5.66 -6.55
N SER A 173 -10.06 6.86 -7.16
CA SER A 173 -10.51 7.07 -8.54
C SER A 173 -9.65 6.28 -9.54
N SER A 174 -8.33 6.30 -9.38
CA SER A 174 -7.44 5.53 -10.25
C SER A 174 -7.64 4.02 -10.13
N GLN A 175 -7.97 3.52 -8.93
CA GLN A 175 -8.22 2.09 -8.76
C GLN A 175 -9.53 1.64 -9.41
N LEU A 176 -10.62 2.37 -9.20
CA LEU A 176 -11.91 2.07 -9.83
C LEU A 176 -11.85 2.27 -11.35
N GLY A 177 -11.17 3.33 -11.81
CA GLY A 177 -10.91 3.57 -13.22
C GLY A 177 -10.15 2.42 -13.88
N ALA A 178 -9.12 1.88 -13.23
CA ALA A 178 -8.33 0.77 -13.76
C ALA A 178 -9.15 -0.53 -13.92
N TRP A 179 -10.15 -0.79 -13.07
CA TRP A 179 -11.10 -1.90 -13.31
C TRP A 179 -12.08 -1.58 -14.44
N LEU A 180 -12.53 -0.33 -14.54
CA LEU A 180 -13.40 0.09 -15.65
C LEU A 180 -12.70 -0.06 -17.00
N THR A 181 -11.42 0.33 -17.12
CA THR A 181 -10.61 0.23 -18.34
C THR A 181 -9.98 -1.15 -18.57
N ASN A 182 -10.15 -2.07 -17.62
CA ASN A 182 -9.56 -3.41 -17.66
C ASN A 182 -8.02 -3.44 -17.52
N ASP A 183 -7.43 -2.40 -16.93
CA ASP A 183 -5.99 -2.32 -16.63
C ASP A 183 -5.63 -2.95 -15.26
N ARG A 184 -6.65 -3.31 -14.48
CA ARG A 184 -6.50 -3.98 -13.19
C ARG A 184 -7.36 -5.22 -13.12
N HIS A 185 -6.75 -6.32 -12.67
CA HIS A 185 -7.40 -7.60 -12.46
C HIS A 185 -7.06 -8.17 -11.08
N ALA A 186 -7.96 -9.01 -10.54
CA ALA A 186 -7.65 -9.94 -9.47
C ALA A 186 -7.64 -11.38 -10.01
N LEU A 187 -7.36 -12.35 -9.14
CA LEU A 187 -7.61 -13.75 -9.47
C LEU A 187 -9.12 -13.99 -9.63
N ALA A 188 -9.48 -14.91 -10.50
CA ALA A 188 -10.86 -15.28 -10.70
C ALA A 188 -11.42 -16.05 -9.48
N PRO A 189 -12.66 -15.79 -9.08
CA PRO A 189 -13.58 -14.77 -9.60
C PRO A 189 -13.19 -13.35 -9.12
N ASP A 190 -13.06 -12.40 -10.08
CA ASP A 190 -12.72 -11.01 -9.79
C ASP A 190 -13.98 -10.18 -9.52
N CYS A 191 -14.41 -10.18 -8.27
CA CYS A 191 -15.61 -9.47 -7.85
C CYS A 191 -15.56 -7.96 -8.09
N MET A 192 -14.37 -7.34 -7.98
CA MET A 192 -14.25 -5.90 -8.20
C MET A 192 -14.26 -5.53 -9.69
N ALA A 193 -13.80 -6.39 -10.58
CA ALA A 193 -13.98 -6.21 -12.01
C ALA A 193 -15.47 -6.21 -12.40
N GLU A 194 -16.26 -7.11 -11.81
CA GLU A 194 -17.73 -7.15 -12.02
C GLU A 194 -18.44 -5.87 -11.54
N VAL A 195 -17.98 -5.29 -10.43
CA VAL A 195 -18.49 -4.01 -9.93
C VAL A 195 -17.98 -2.83 -10.75
N GLY A 196 -16.67 -2.76 -10.97
CA GLY A 196 -16.01 -1.62 -11.61
C GLY A 196 -16.50 -1.37 -13.04
N LYS A 197 -16.74 -2.43 -13.82
CA LYS A 197 -17.27 -2.35 -15.19
C LYS A 197 -18.69 -1.80 -15.27
N LYS A 198 -19.46 -1.84 -14.19
CA LYS A 198 -20.84 -1.31 -14.14
C LYS A 198 -20.90 0.15 -13.67
N LEU A 199 -19.83 0.68 -13.08
CA LEU A 199 -19.75 2.06 -12.65
C LEU A 199 -19.47 2.99 -13.83
N SER A 200 -20.22 4.07 -13.96
CA SER A 200 -19.86 5.16 -14.86
C SER A 200 -18.74 6.02 -14.27
N THR A 201 -18.07 6.83 -15.09
CA THR A 201 -17.09 7.81 -14.61
C THR A 201 -17.71 8.79 -13.59
N ALA A 202 -18.99 9.16 -13.78
CA ALA A 202 -19.73 10.00 -12.82
C ALA A 202 -19.93 9.27 -11.47
N ASP A 203 -20.25 7.97 -11.48
CA ASP A 203 -20.37 7.18 -10.25
C ASP A 203 -19.02 7.04 -9.53
N ILE A 204 -17.94 6.79 -10.29
CA ILE A 204 -16.59 6.73 -9.72
C ILE A 204 -16.25 8.06 -9.02
N ASN A 205 -16.48 9.19 -9.68
CA ASN A 205 -16.25 10.51 -9.09
C ASN A 205 -17.11 10.72 -7.83
N ALA A 206 -18.39 10.34 -7.86
CA ALA A 206 -19.29 10.48 -6.73
C ALA A 206 -18.87 9.64 -5.53
N VAL A 207 -18.60 8.34 -5.74
CA VAL A 207 -18.18 7.42 -4.67
C VAL A 207 -16.87 7.85 -4.05
N THR A 208 -15.87 8.18 -4.87
CA THR A 208 -14.53 8.50 -4.37
C THR A 208 -14.48 9.86 -3.67
N SER A 209 -15.27 10.85 -4.14
CA SER A 209 -15.44 12.11 -3.44
C SER A 209 -16.09 11.93 -2.07
N TRP A 210 -17.15 11.11 -2.00
CA TRP A 210 -17.83 10.84 -0.74
C TRP A 210 -16.92 10.09 0.24
N LEU A 211 -16.26 9.00 -0.19
CA LEU A 211 -15.38 8.18 0.65
C LEU A 211 -14.21 8.97 1.25
N ALA A 212 -13.58 9.83 0.45
CA ALA A 212 -12.43 10.61 0.88
C ALA A 212 -12.76 11.64 1.98
N LEU A 213 -14.04 11.99 2.17
CA LEU A 213 -14.51 12.93 3.19
C LEU A 213 -15.01 12.23 4.46
N GLN A 214 -15.05 10.90 4.50
CA GLN A 214 -15.60 10.22 5.67
C GLN A 214 -14.58 10.13 6.79
N PRO A 215 -14.98 10.41 8.04
CA PRO A 215 -14.12 10.19 9.19
C PRO A 215 -13.84 8.70 9.40
N MET A 216 -12.69 8.41 9.97
CA MET A 216 -12.39 7.06 10.44
C MET A 216 -13.25 6.73 11.65
N PRO A 217 -13.81 5.50 11.73
CA PRO A 217 -14.48 5.03 12.94
C PRO A 217 -13.47 4.85 14.08
N ALA A 218 -13.96 4.74 15.33
CA ALA A 218 -13.12 4.52 16.49
C ALA A 218 -12.33 3.19 16.40
N ASP A 219 -12.97 2.13 15.91
CA ASP A 219 -12.28 0.87 15.55
C ASP A 219 -11.99 0.87 14.05
N THR A 220 -10.73 0.97 13.71
CA THR A 220 -10.25 1.03 12.32
C THR A 220 -9.87 -0.33 11.75
N ARG A 221 -9.92 -1.38 12.58
CA ARG A 221 -9.51 -2.73 12.19
C ARG A 221 -10.50 -3.35 11.20
N PRO A 222 -10.01 -4.15 10.25
CA PRO A 222 -10.88 -4.95 9.40
C PRO A 222 -11.75 -5.91 10.22
N LEU A 223 -13.00 -6.11 9.81
CA LEU A 223 -13.87 -7.12 10.42
C LEU A 223 -13.25 -8.50 10.26
N ALA A 224 -13.43 -9.37 11.26
CA ALA A 224 -12.99 -10.77 11.18
C ALA A 224 -13.77 -11.54 10.10
N ALA A 225 -15.07 -11.26 9.94
CA ALA A 225 -15.92 -11.85 8.93
C ALA A 225 -17.12 -10.93 8.61
N LEU A 226 -17.74 -11.14 7.46
CA LEU A 226 -19.03 -10.53 7.14
C LEU A 226 -20.18 -11.22 7.91
N PRO A 227 -21.25 -10.48 8.22
CA PRO A 227 -22.44 -11.07 8.87
C PRO A 227 -23.24 -12.00 7.96
N GLY A 228 -22.96 -12.05 6.67
CA GLY A 228 -23.64 -12.87 5.66
C GLY A 228 -22.77 -13.12 4.43
N PRO A 229 -23.31 -13.86 3.44
CA PRO A 229 -22.58 -14.18 2.24
C PRO A 229 -22.30 -12.92 1.39
N LEU A 230 -21.23 -12.98 0.60
CA LEU A 230 -20.94 -11.95 -0.40
C LEU A 230 -22.04 -11.94 -1.49
N PRO A 231 -22.41 -10.75 -2.01
CA PRO A 231 -23.40 -10.63 -3.09
C PRO A 231 -22.91 -11.22 -4.42
N THR A 232 -21.59 -11.45 -4.56
CA THR A 232 -20.96 -12.06 -5.72
C THR A 232 -19.74 -12.89 -5.29
N PRO A 233 -19.41 -14.00 -5.95
CA PRO A 233 -18.20 -14.77 -5.67
C PRO A 233 -16.94 -13.89 -5.77
N CYS A 234 -16.00 -14.05 -4.84
CA CYS A 234 -14.81 -13.21 -4.75
C CYS A 234 -13.58 -14.00 -4.29
N SER A 235 -12.54 -14.03 -5.10
CA SER A 235 -11.29 -14.74 -4.79
C SER A 235 -10.54 -14.16 -3.59
N ALA A 236 -10.82 -12.91 -3.22
CA ALA A 236 -10.19 -12.23 -2.09
C ALA A 236 -10.45 -12.91 -0.74
N MET A 237 -11.51 -13.74 -0.65
CA MET A 237 -11.87 -14.48 0.57
C MET A 237 -11.18 -15.85 0.69
N ASN A 238 -10.46 -16.27 -0.34
CA ASN A 238 -9.89 -17.63 -0.40
C ASN A 238 -8.40 -17.69 0.00
N ARG A 239 -7.80 -16.59 0.43
CA ARG A 239 -6.36 -16.51 0.74
C ARG A 239 -6.06 -15.70 1.96
#